data_604a2a3b8ca0086b17aa2a78b7f2b3e1
#
_entry.id   604a2a3b8ca0086b17aa2a78b7f2b3e1
#
_cell.length_a   1.000
_cell.length_b   1.000
_cell.length_c   1.000
_cell.angle_alpha   90.00
_cell.angle_beta   90.00
_cell.angle_gamma   90.00
#
_symmetry.space_group_name_H-M   'P 1'
#
loop_
_entity.id
_entity.type
_entity.pdbx_description
1 polymer ?
#
loop_
_entity_poly.entity_id
_entity_poly.type
_entity_poly.pdbx_seq_one_letter_code
_entity_poly.pdbx_strand_id
1 'polypeptide(L)'
;MQKISVVSLGCAKNLVHSETMMGLFQQYGYELTEQYDEAEVIIINTCGFVNAAKEESINTILELAQWKEHGACKQLVAVGCLVQKYADELAVELPEIDILVGTNDYHHIVEIVKAHQAQAEEKQEIVVHQHWTEESKLEKAPRLVTTPEHYAYLRISEGCDNNCTYCVIPEMQGPHRSKTIEQIVLEANELAEQGVTELVLVAQDTT
;
A
#
# COMPACT_ATOMS: atom_id res chain seq x y z
N MET A 1 6.79 21.71 4.16
CA MET A 1 6.84 20.24 4.15
C MET A 1 5.70 19.77 3.26
N GLN A 2 5.96 18.83 2.36
CA GLN A 2 4.90 18.32 1.49
C GLN A 2 3.96 17.43 2.30
N LYS A 3 2.65 17.66 2.17
CA LYS A 3 1.62 16.91 2.89
C LYS A 3 1.16 15.71 2.08
N ILE A 4 0.97 14.59 2.74
CA ILE A 4 0.51 13.34 2.13
C ILE A 4 -0.62 12.70 2.95
N SER A 5 -1.59 12.17 2.27
CA SER A 5 -2.65 11.34 2.88
C SER A 5 -2.58 9.90 2.39
N VAL A 6 -2.83 8.95 3.28
CA VAL A 6 -2.86 7.51 2.96
C VAL A 6 -4.18 6.92 3.41
N VAL A 7 -4.94 6.40 2.45
CA VAL A 7 -6.21 5.69 2.68
C VAL A 7 -5.96 4.20 2.58
N SER A 8 -6.35 3.44 3.60
CA SER A 8 -6.18 1.99 3.66
C SER A 8 -7.53 1.30 3.51
N LEU A 9 -7.69 0.54 2.43
CA LEU A 9 -8.89 -0.25 2.16
C LEU A 9 -8.59 -1.75 2.28
N GLY A 10 -9.62 -2.55 2.56
CA GLY A 10 -9.55 -3.99 2.54
C GLY A 10 -9.12 -4.63 3.86
N CYS A 11 -8.07 -5.45 3.85
CA CYS A 11 -7.75 -6.35 4.95
C CYS A 11 -6.61 -5.85 5.86
N ALA A 12 -6.39 -6.55 6.98
CA ALA A 12 -5.30 -6.26 7.91
C ALA A 12 -3.90 -6.25 7.27
N LYS A 13 -3.66 -7.03 6.20
CA LYS A 13 -2.38 -7.00 5.47
C LYS A 13 -2.21 -5.68 4.71
N ASN A 14 -3.28 -5.17 4.08
CA ASN A 14 -3.26 -3.86 3.45
C ASN A 14 -3.00 -2.76 4.48
N LEU A 15 -3.57 -2.87 5.68
CA LEU A 15 -3.29 -1.91 6.74
C LEU A 15 -1.81 -1.89 7.10
N VAL A 16 -1.16 -3.06 7.27
CA VAL A 16 0.29 -3.13 7.52
C VAL A 16 1.11 -2.50 6.38
N HIS A 17 0.70 -2.69 5.12
CA HIS A 17 1.35 -2.02 3.98
C HIS A 17 1.18 -0.49 4.05
N SER A 18 -0.03 -0.02 4.38
CA SER A 18 -0.32 1.43 4.53
C SER A 18 0.51 2.04 5.66
N GLU A 19 0.59 1.38 6.80
CA GLU A 19 1.40 1.80 7.94
C GLU A 19 2.91 1.83 7.60
N THR A 20 3.38 0.89 6.78
CA THR A 20 4.75 0.89 6.26
C THR A 20 4.98 2.07 5.31
N MET A 21 4.06 2.32 4.38
CA MET A 21 4.16 3.47 3.47
C MET A 21 4.16 4.79 4.25
N MET A 22 3.28 4.95 5.25
CA MET A 22 3.27 6.13 6.12
C MET A 22 4.60 6.31 6.86
N GLY A 23 5.17 5.24 7.42
CA GLY A 23 6.47 5.28 8.07
C GLY A 23 7.61 5.68 7.13
N LEU A 24 7.61 5.17 5.90
CA LEU A 24 8.56 5.54 4.86
C LEU A 24 8.46 7.04 4.53
N PHE A 25 7.26 7.55 4.24
CA PHE A 25 7.08 8.97 3.93
C PHE A 25 7.52 9.88 5.09
N GLN A 26 7.19 9.51 6.33
CA GLN A 26 7.61 10.26 7.51
C GLN A 26 9.14 10.28 7.64
N GLN A 27 9.82 9.16 7.40
CA GLN A 27 11.28 9.07 7.40
C GLN A 27 11.94 9.99 6.35
N TYR A 28 11.29 10.15 5.19
CA TYR A 28 11.75 11.03 4.12
C TYR A 28 11.31 12.50 4.29
N GLY A 29 10.71 12.86 5.42
CA GLY A 29 10.38 14.23 5.79
C GLY A 29 9.06 14.76 5.23
N TYR A 30 8.14 13.88 4.84
CA TYR A 30 6.77 14.26 4.50
C TYR A 30 5.93 14.42 5.77
N GLU A 31 4.93 15.28 5.70
CA GLU A 31 3.92 15.48 6.76
C GLU A 31 2.67 14.66 6.43
N LEU A 32 2.25 13.79 7.34
CA LEU A 32 1.01 13.04 7.19
C LEU A 32 -0.18 13.90 7.58
N THR A 33 -1.25 13.86 6.79
CA THR A 33 -2.50 14.58 7.07
C THR A 33 -3.71 13.68 6.81
N GLU A 34 -4.75 13.86 7.63
CA GLU A 34 -6.06 13.24 7.40
C GLU A 34 -6.98 14.15 6.55
N GLN A 35 -6.53 15.38 6.26
CA GLN A 35 -7.27 16.37 5.49
C GLN A 35 -6.89 16.22 4.02
N TYR A 36 -7.78 15.64 3.22
CA TYR A 36 -7.52 15.36 1.80
C TYR A 36 -7.35 16.63 0.96
N ASP A 37 -8.03 17.71 1.32
CA ASP A 37 -7.94 19.01 0.65
C ASP A 37 -6.57 19.69 0.79
N GLU A 38 -5.82 19.36 1.86
CA GLU A 38 -4.47 19.87 2.10
C GLU A 38 -3.37 18.92 1.57
N ALA A 39 -3.70 17.67 1.24
CA ALA A 39 -2.73 16.68 0.80
C ALA A 39 -2.28 16.95 -0.63
N GLU A 40 -0.97 17.11 -0.84
CA GLU A 40 -0.37 17.22 -2.18
C GLU A 40 -0.22 15.87 -2.89
N VAL A 41 -0.14 14.79 -2.12
CA VAL A 41 -0.13 13.40 -2.62
C VAL A 41 -1.20 12.62 -1.85
N ILE A 42 -2.08 11.94 -2.56
CA ILE A 42 -3.07 11.05 -1.96
C ILE A 42 -2.78 9.64 -2.43
N ILE A 43 -2.54 8.73 -1.48
CA ILE A 43 -2.30 7.31 -1.72
C ILE A 43 -3.49 6.50 -1.28
N ILE A 44 -4.00 5.65 -2.16
CA ILE A 44 -5.12 4.76 -1.88
C ILE A 44 -4.62 3.32 -1.99
N ASN A 45 -4.50 2.64 -0.85
CA ASN A 45 -4.15 1.22 -0.81
C ASN A 45 -5.42 0.39 -1.02
N THR A 46 -5.55 -0.17 -2.20
CA THR A 46 -6.77 -0.76 -2.75
C THR A 46 -6.87 -2.26 -2.49
N CYS A 47 -8.10 -2.76 -2.47
CA CYS A 47 -8.41 -4.18 -2.37
C CYS A 47 -9.09 -4.68 -3.66
N GLY A 48 -8.58 -5.79 -4.22
CA GLY A 48 -9.11 -6.40 -5.45
C GLY A 48 -9.71 -7.81 -5.23
N PHE A 49 -9.89 -8.26 -3.97
CA PHE A 49 -10.20 -9.65 -3.68
C PHE A 49 -11.65 -10.02 -3.95
N VAL A 50 -12.61 -9.26 -3.45
CA VAL A 50 -14.06 -9.47 -3.67
C VAL A 50 -14.66 -8.28 -4.42
N ASN A 51 -15.79 -8.49 -5.11
CA ASN A 51 -16.40 -7.43 -5.92
C ASN A 51 -16.77 -6.18 -5.10
N ALA A 52 -17.32 -6.36 -3.92
CA ALA A 52 -17.63 -5.23 -3.03
C ALA A 52 -16.40 -4.38 -2.68
N ALA A 53 -15.24 -5.02 -2.41
CA ALA A 53 -14.01 -4.31 -2.12
C ALA A 53 -13.39 -3.64 -3.36
N LYS A 54 -13.60 -4.19 -4.57
CA LYS A 54 -13.23 -3.52 -5.82
C LYS A 54 -14.07 -2.27 -6.05
N GLU A 55 -15.39 -2.39 -5.86
CA GLU A 55 -16.32 -1.28 -5.98
C GLU A 55 -15.99 -0.16 -4.97
N GLU A 56 -15.74 -0.51 -3.71
CA GLU A 56 -15.27 0.42 -2.69
C GLU A 56 -13.99 1.12 -3.13
N SER A 57 -12.99 0.36 -3.62
CA SER A 57 -11.71 0.93 -4.07
C SER A 57 -11.88 1.91 -5.23
N ILE A 58 -12.68 1.56 -6.25
CA ILE A 58 -12.95 2.41 -7.40
C ILE A 58 -13.69 3.69 -6.97
N ASN A 59 -14.73 3.55 -6.15
CA ASN A 59 -15.51 4.68 -5.66
C ASN A 59 -14.64 5.63 -4.83
N THR A 60 -13.76 5.10 -3.97
CA THR A 60 -12.83 5.91 -3.18
C THR A 60 -11.82 6.65 -4.08
N ILE A 61 -11.31 6.02 -5.14
CA ILE A 61 -10.43 6.67 -6.12
C ILE A 61 -11.15 7.86 -6.77
N LEU A 62 -12.36 7.64 -7.29
CA LEU A 62 -13.16 8.69 -7.94
C LEU A 62 -13.54 9.81 -6.97
N GLU A 63 -13.89 9.49 -5.73
CA GLU A 63 -14.20 10.48 -4.70
C GLU A 63 -12.98 11.35 -4.38
N LEU A 64 -11.80 10.74 -4.24
CA LEU A 64 -10.58 11.46 -3.87
C LEU A 64 -9.94 12.21 -5.06
N ALA A 65 -10.23 11.80 -6.29
CA ALA A 65 -9.78 12.49 -7.50
C ALA A 65 -10.27 13.95 -7.57
N GLN A 66 -11.43 14.28 -6.94
CA GLN A 66 -11.93 15.65 -6.89
C GLN A 66 -10.95 16.66 -6.26
N TRP A 67 -10.06 16.18 -5.36
CA TRP A 67 -9.08 17.04 -4.70
C TRP A 67 -7.95 17.50 -5.63
N LYS A 68 -7.85 16.96 -6.83
CA LYS A 68 -6.99 17.52 -7.90
C LYS A 68 -7.52 18.87 -8.43
N GLU A 69 -8.83 19.07 -8.38
CA GLU A 69 -9.48 20.32 -8.82
C GLU A 69 -9.83 21.25 -7.65
N HIS A 70 -10.23 20.67 -6.52
CA HIS A 70 -10.80 21.42 -5.39
C HIS A 70 -9.89 21.49 -4.17
N GLY A 71 -8.71 20.90 -4.22
CA GLY A 71 -7.73 20.84 -3.14
C GLY A 71 -6.30 21.08 -3.60
N ALA A 72 -5.35 20.59 -2.79
CA ALA A 72 -3.92 20.70 -3.07
C ALA A 72 -3.33 19.48 -3.81
N CYS A 73 -4.15 18.47 -4.13
CA CYS A 73 -3.67 17.20 -4.67
C CYS A 73 -3.03 17.36 -6.07
N LYS A 74 -1.75 17.01 -6.15
CA LYS A 74 -0.96 17.02 -7.38
C LYS A 74 -0.76 15.61 -7.94
N GLN A 75 -0.84 14.60 -7.07
CA GLN A 75 -0.63 13.20 -7.44
C GLN A 75 -1.63 12.31 -6.70
N LEU A 76 -2.41 11.57 -7.46
CA LEU A 76 -3.29 10.51 -6.99
C LEU A 76 -2.65 9.16 -7.30
N VAL A 77 -2.35 8.39 -6.27
CA VAL A 77 -1.63 7.12 -6.36
C VAL A 77 -2.51 5.99 -5.90
N ALA A 78 -2.76 5.02 -6.76
CA ALA A 78 -3.42 3.78 -6.37
C ALA A 78 -2.38 2.67 -6.18
N VAL A 79 -2.47 1.95 -5.05
CA VAL A 79 -1.55 0.88 -4.66
C VAL A 79 -2.32 -0.38 -4.32
N GLY A 80 -1.70 -1.54 -4.42
CA GLY A 80 -2.19 -2.77 -3.79
C GLY A 80 -2.83 -3.79 -4.73
N CYS A 81 -3.71 -4.63 -4.16
CA CYS A 81 -4.22 -5.84 -4.82
C CYS A 81 -5.06 -5.55 -6.07
N LEU A 82 -5.84 -4.47 -6.09
CA LEU A 82 -6.63 -4.10 -7.27
C LEU A 82 -5.69 -3.72 -8.41
N VAL A 83 -4.70 -2.88 -8.13
CA VAL A 83 -3.68 -2.47 -9.11
C VAL A 83 -2.90 -3.67 -9.61
N GLN A 84 -2.44 -4.57 -8.71
CA GLN A 84 -1.66 -5.74 -9.10
C GLN A 84 -2.35 -6.60 -10.15
N LYS A 85 -3.68 -6.64 -10.13
CA LYS A 85 -4.44 -7.48 -11.05
C LYS A 85 -4.99 -6.76 -12.27
N TYR A 86 -5.32 -5.49 -12.14
CA TYR A 86 -6.12 -4.76 -13.12
C TYR A 86 -5.47 -3.43 -13.56
N ALA A 87 -4.12 -3.35 -13.54
CA ALA A 87 -3.43 -2.09 -13.85
C ALA A 87 -3.74 -1.55 -15.23
N ASP A 88 -3.77 -2.42 -16.25
CA ASP A 88 -4.03 -2.01 -17.64
C ASP A 88 -5.45 -1.45 -17.81
N GLU A 89 -6.44 -2.11 -17.18
CA GLU A 89 -7.83 -1.64 -17.18
C GLU A 89 -7.97 -0.34 -16.40
N LEU A 90 -7.34 -0.24 -15.23
CA LEU A 90 -7.37 0.97 -14.40
C LEU A 90 -6.73 2.16 -15.11
N ALA A 91 -5.64 1.96 -15.83
CA ALA A 91 -4.97 3.01 -16.58
C ALA A 91 -5.85 3.59 -17.73
N VAL A 92 -6.74 2.77 -18.30
CA VAL A 92 -7.65 3.19 -19.37
C VAL A 92 -8.92 3.82 -18.80
N GLU A 93 -9.50 3.20 -17.74
CA GLU A 93 -10.84 3.55 -17.26
C GLU A 93 -10.81 4.65 -16.18
N LEU A 94 -9.67 4.86 -15.51
CA LEU A 94 -9.51 5.85 -14.44
C LEU A 94 -8.33 6.79 -14.73
N PRO A 95 -8.45 7.68 -15.73
CA PRO A 95 -7.37 8.60 -16.13
C PRO A 95 -7.05 9.66 -15.06
N GLU A 96 -7.82 9.73 -13.97
CA GLU A 96 -7.56 10.58 -12.82
C GLU A 96 -6.36 10.11 -11.99
N ILE A 97 -5.99 8.82 -12.09
CA ILE A 97 -4.85 8.25 -11.39
C ILE A 97 -3.57 8.66 -12.10
N ASP A 98 -2.57 9.09 -11.36
CA ASP A 98 -1.27 9.44 -11.91
C ASP A 98 -0.29 8.25 -11.84
N ILE A 99 -0.37 7.45 -10.78
CA ILE A 99 0.57 6.36 -10.52
C ILE A 99 -0.18 5.11 -10.04
N LEU A 100 0.14 3.98 -10.66
CA LEU A 100 -0.34 2.65 -10.29
C LEU A 100 0.81 1.82 -9.73
N VAL A 101 0.67 1.30 -8.50
CA VAL A 101 1.74 0.54 -7.81
C VAL A 101 1.21 -0.82 -7.36
N GLY A 102 1.83 -1.88 -7.83
CA GLY A 102 1.49 -3.25 -7.43
C GLY A 102 1.86 -3.57 -5.98
N THR A 103 1.46 -4.77 -5.54
CA THR A 103 1.64 -5.23 -4.15
C THR A 103 3.08 -5.44 -3.73
N ASN A 104 4.03 -5.53 -4.67
CA ASN A 104 5.45 -5.76 -4.36
C ASN A 104 6.28 -4.47 -4.34
N ASP A 105 5.80 -3.40 -4.98
CA ASP A 105 6.56 -2.18 -5.17
C ASP A 105 6.30 -1.11 -4.10
N TYR A 106 5.37 -1.33 -3.17
CA TYR A 106 5.01 -0.33 -2.15
C TYR A 106 6.18 0.08 -1.24
N HIS A 107 7.23 -0.74 -1.13
CA HIS A 107 8.46 -0.39 -0.40
C HIS A 107 9.23 0.74 -1.08
N HIS A 108 9.06 0.92 -2.39
CA HIS A 108 9.70 1.96 -3.20
C HIS A 108 8.78 3.16 -3.46
N ILE A 109 7.67 3.25 -2.73
CA ILE A 109 6.61 4.25 -2.99
C ILE A 109 7.14 5.69 -2.96
N VAL A 110 8.10 6.00 -2.08
CA VAL A 110 8.65 7.35 -1.95
C VAL A 110 9.49 7.72 -3.16
N GLU A 111 10.33 6.80 -3.63
CA GLU A 111 11.15 6.96 -4.84
C GLU A 111 10.27 7.11 -6.09
N ILE A 112 9.22 6.29 -6.19
CA ILE A 112 8.24 6.31 -7.28
C ILE A 112 7.54 7.67 -7.34
N VAL A 113 7.00 8.14 -6.23
CA VAL A 113 6.33 9.45 -6.13
C VAL A 113 7.27 10.59 -6.50
N LYS A 114 8.52 10.58 -5.98
CA LYS A 114 9.53 11.61 -6.31
C LYS A 114 9.93 11.59 -7.78
N ALA A 115 10.13 10.40 -8.35
CA ALA A 115 10.48 10.26 -9.75
C ALA A 115 9.40 10.84 -10.68
N HIS A 116 8.13 10.58 -10.36
CA HIS A 116 7.00 11.12 -11.09
C HIS A 116 6.92 12.66 -10.93
N GLN A 117 7.18 13.20 -9.75
CA GLN A 117 7.22 14.66 -9.53
C GLN A 117 8.30 15.37 -10.36
N ALA A 118 9.44 14.72 -10.56
CA ALA A 118 10.55 15.27 -11.34
C ALA A 118 10.25 15.33 -12.85
N GLN A 119 9.26 14.56 -13.33
CA GLN A 119 8.86 14.48 -14.75
C GLN A 119 7.66 15.39 -15.08
N ALA A 120 7.20 16.22 -14.14
CA ALA A 120 5.94 16.96 -14.18
C ALA A 120 5.81 18.01 -15.32
N GLU A 121 6.84 18.27 -16.14
CA GLU A 121 6.80 19.19 -17.27
C GLU A 121 6.37 18.54 -18.60
N GLU A 122 6.37 17.21 -18.69
CA GLU A 122 5.87 16.47 -19.86
C GLU A 122 4.46 15.92 -19.59
N LYS A 123 3.67 15.71 -20.68
CA LYS A 123 2.34 15.11 -20.60
C LYS A 123 2.44 13.80 -19.80
N GLN A 124 1.90 13.81 -18.58
CA GLN A 124 2.00 12.67 -17.67
C GLN A 124 1.14 11.53 -18.20
N GLU A 125 1.78 10.50 -18.72
CA GLU A 125 1.16 9.20 -18.90
C GLU A 125 1.09 8.50 -17.53
N ILE A 126 0.03 7.70 -17.30
CA ILE A 126 -0.08 6.93 -16.05
C ILE A 126 1.13 6.00 -15.95
N VAL A 127 1.87 6.13 -14.84
CA VAL A 127 3.04 5.29 -14.60
C VAL A 127 2.62 4.03 -13.86
N VAL A 128 2.94 2.87 -14.43
CA VAL A 128 2.60 1.56 -13.86
C VAL A 128 3.85 0.87 -13.32
N HIS A 129 3.83 0.55 -12.03
CA HIS A 129 4.86 -0.23 -11.34
C HIS A 129 4.28 -1.55 -10.87
N GLN A 130 4.61 -2.64 -11.55
CA GLN A 130 4.17 -4.01 -11.23
C GLN A 130 5.35 -4.97 -11.39
N HIS A 131 6.31 -4.93 -10.50
CA HIS A 131 7.48 -5.80 -10.59
C HIS A 131 7.32 -7.00 -9.67
N TRP A 132 7.49 -8.19 -10.24
CA TRP A 132 7.72 -9.41 -9.49
C TRP A 132 9.23 -9.63 -9.40
N THR A 133 9.81 -9.37 -8.24
CA THR A 133 11.18 -9.76 -7.96
C THR A 133 11.18 -10.96 -7.01
N GLU A 134 11.86 -12.05 -7.36
CA GLU A 134 12.12 -13.18 -6.45
C GLU A 134 12.85 -12.71 -5.17
N GLU A 135 13.52 -11.56 -5.26
CA GLU A 135 14.28 -10.92 -4.20
C GLU A 135 13.45 -9.94 -3.34
N SER A 136 12.13 -9.80 -3.54
CA SER A 136 11.33 -8.94 -2.67
C SER A 136 11.32 -9.54 -1.26
N LYS A 137 12.42 -9.31 -0.59
CA LYS A 137 12.61 -9.63 0.83
C LYS A 137 11.56 -8.86 1.60
N LEU A 138 10.90 -9.53 2.51
CA LEU A 138 10.08 -8.87 3.52
C LEU A 138 11.04 -8.11 4.45
N GLU A 139 11.65 -7.04 3.92
CA GLU A 139 12.65 -6.27 4.64
C GLU A 139 12.03 -5.47 5.76
N LYS A 140 12.84 -5.20 6.75
CA LYS A 140 12.46 -4.26 7.81
C LYS A 140 12.31 -2.87 7.19
N ALA A 141 11.12 -2.30 7.33
CA ALA A 141 10.81 -0.93 6.94
C ALA A 141 10.22 -0.18 8.15
N PRO A 142 10.40 1.14 8.22
CA PRO A 142 9.75 1.93 9.24
C PRO A 142 8.24 1.76 9.13
N ARG A 143 7.56 1.70 10.27
CA ARG A 143 6.12 1.49 10.31
C ARG A 143 5.47 2.44 11.32
N LEU A 144 4.45 3.16 10.88
CA LEU A 144 3.61 3.97 11.75
C LEU A 144 2.34 3.15 12.10
N VAL A 145 2.29 2.61 13.31
CA VAL A 145 1.14 1.81 13.76
C VAL A 145 -0.08 2.71 13.95
N THR A 146 -1.20 2.34 13.33
CA THR A 146 -2.47 3.10 13.35
C THR A 146 -3.60 2.39 14.07
N THR A 147 -3.38 1.15 14.48
CA THR A 147 -4.33 0.43 15.34
C THR A 147 -4.37 1.05 16.74
N PRO A 148 -5.45 0.83 17.53
CA PRO A 148 -5.47 1.19 18.94
C PRO A 148 -4.25 0.65 19.69
N GLU A 149 -3.77 1.40 20.69
CA GLU A 149 -2.49 1.15 21.39
C GLU A 149 -2.31 -0.27 21.94
N HIS A 150 -3.40 -0.99 22.23
CA HIS A 150 -3.35 -2.31 22.86
C HIS A 150 -3.05 -3.45 21.89
N TYR A 151 -3.25 -3.29 20.56
CA TYR A 151 -2.95 -4.36 19.61
C TYR A 151 -2.31 -3.85 18.33
N ALA A 152 -1.56 -4.74 17.67
CA ALA A 152 -1.06 -4.50 16.32
C ALA A 152 -1.09 -5.78 15.47
N TYR A 153 -1.21 -5.60 14.16
CA TYR A 153 -1.04 -6.70 13.22
C TYR A 153 0.46 -6.97 13.00
N LEU A 154 0.87 -8.21 13.12
CA LEU A 154 2.23 -8.65 12.80
C LEU A 154 2.18 -9.55 11.57
N ARG A 155 2.63 -9.02 10.43
CA ARG A 155 2.69 -9.78 9.19
C ARG A 155 3.91 -10.69 9.19
N ILE A 156 3.68 -11.99 9.08
CA ILE A 156 4.73 -13.02 9.13
C ILE A 156 5.12 -13.54 7.75
N SER A 157 4.18 -13.54 6.78
CA SER A 157 4.45 -13.96 5.41
C SER A 157 3.56 -13.23 4.40
N GLU A 158 3.92 -13.35 3.13
CA GLU A 158 3.16 -12.92 1.96
C GLU A 158 3.12 -13.99 0.89
N GLY A 159 2.08 -13.91 0.02
CA GLY A 159 1.89 -14.86 -1.06
C GLY A 159 1.43 -16.23 -0.59
N CYS A 160 1.20 -17.13 -1.53
CA CYS A 160 0.71 -18.48 -1.25
C CYS A 160 1.03 -19.40 -2.43
N ASP A 161 1.58 -20.59 -2.15
CA ASP A 161 1.93 -21.59 -3.15
C ASP A 161 0.81 -22.63 -3.38
N ASN A 162 -0.33 -22.48 -2.67
CA ASN A 162 -1.47 -23.36 -2.87
C ASN A 162 -2.17 -23.07 -4.20
N ASN A 163 -2.57 -24.16 -4.91
CA ASN A 163 -3.26 -24.08 -6.20
C ASN A 163 -4.78 -24.26 -6.07
N CYS A 164 -5.41 -23.56 -5.13
CA CYS A 164 -6.85 -23.60 -4.97
C CYS A 164 -7.55 -23.02 -6.21
N THR A 165 -8.45 -23.77 -6.84
CA THR A 165 -9.04 -23.44 -8.16
C THR A 165 -9.84 -22.13 -8.19
N TYR A 166 -10.28 -21.62 -7.05
CA TYR A 166 -11.06 -20.40 -6.89
C TYR A 166 -10.26 -19.21 -6.33
N CYS A 167 -8.99 -19.43 -5.99
CA CYS A 167 -8.21 -18.45 -5.25
C CYS A 167 -7.33 -17.62 -6.18
N VAL A 168 -7.44 -16.30 -6.04
CA VAL A 168 -6.68 -15.31 -6.82
C VAL A 168 -5.38 -14.86 -6.11
N ILE A 169 -5.12 -15.34 -4.90
CA ILE A 169 -3.97 -14.89 -4.10
C ILE A 169 -2.62 -15.10 -4.79
N PRO A 170 -2.31 -16.27 -5.40
CA PRO A 170 -1.03 -16.44 -6.09
C PRO A 170 -0.80 -15.42 -7.21
N GLU A 171 -1.88 -15.03 -7.91
CA GLU A 171 -1.83 -14.03 -8.97
C GLU A 171 -1.60 -12.61 -8.42
N MET A 172 -2.21 -12.27 -7.28
CA MET A 172 -2.15 -10.92 -6.68
C MET A 172 -0.94 -10.69 -5.79
N GLN A 173 -0.48 -11.73 -5.07
CA GLN A 173 0.53 -11.62 -4.01
C GLN A 173 1.79 -12.45 -4.31
N GLY A 174 1.76 -13.26 -5.38
CA GLY A 174 2.85 -14.12 -5.80
C GLY A 174 3.11 -15.34 -4.93
N PRO A 175 4.30 -15.97 -5.09
CA PRO A 175 4.69 -17.12 -4.34
C PRO A 175 4.82 -16.81 -2.85
N HIS A 176 4.72 -17.86 -2.03
CA HIS A 176 4.86 -17.73 -0.58
C HIS A 176 6.27 -17.27 -0.19
N ARG A 177 6.35 -16.23 0.64
CA ARG A 177 7.58 -15.67 1.19
C ARG A 177 7.38 -15.39 2.68
N SER A 178 8.20 -16.00 3.52
CA SER A 178 8.16 -15.77 4.97
C SER A 178 9.24 -14.79 5.42
N LYS A 179 8.93 -14.02 6.45
CA LYS A 179 9.97 -13.39 7.27
C LYS A 179 10.75 -14.47 8.03
N THR A 180 12.01 -14.21 8.33
CA THR A 180 12.76 -15.07 9.25
C THR A 180 12.24 -14.95 10.68
N ILE A 181 12.50 -15.95 11.51
CA ILE A 181 12.11 -15.92 12.93
C ILE A 181 12.70 -14.69 13.62
N GLU A 182 13.96 -14.36 13.32
CA GLU A 182 14.65 -13.19 13.87
C GLU A 182 13.96 -11.88 13.50
N GLN A 183 13.52 -11.73 12.25
CA GLN A 183 12.78 -10.55 11.80
C GLN A 183 11.43 -10.42 12.50
N ILE A 184 10.70 -11.54 12.66
CA ILE A 184 9.41 -11.57 13.35
C ILE A 184 9.58 -11.19 14.83
N VAL A 185 10.55 -11.77 15.51
CA VAL A 185 10.83 -11.49 16.93
C VAL A 185 11.29 -10.05 17.12
N LEU A 186 12.11 -9.51 16.21
CA LEU A 186 12.55 -8.12 16.27
C LEU A 186 11.35 -7.16 16.14
N GLU A 187 10.50 -7.36 15.15
CA GLU A 187 9.31 -6.51 14.96
C GLU A 187 8.32 -6.64 16.13
N ALA A 188 8.14 -7.86 16.66
CA ALA A 188 7.30 -8.09 17.84
C ALA A 188 7.81 -7.33 19.07
N ASN A 189 9.13 -7.33 19.32
CA ASN A 189 9.72 -6.58 20.41
C ASN A 189 9.55 -5.06 20.23
N GLU A 190 9.76 -4.54 19.02
CA GLU A 190 9.56 -3.12 18.71
C GLU A 190 8.11 -2.67 18.94
N LEU A 191 7.14 -3.51 18.58
CA LEU A 191 5.73 -3.24 18.86
C LEU A 191 5.43 -3.29 20.37
N ALA A 192 6.01 -4.25 21.08
CA ALA A 192 5.87 -4.33 22.55
C ALA A 192 6.50 -3.12 23.26
N GLU A 193 7.66 -2.63 22.80
CA GLU A 193 8.30 -1.41 23.33
C GLU A 193 7.45 -0.16 23.10
N GLN A 194 6.60 -0.13 22.04
CA GLN A 194 5.61 0.91 21.79
C GLN A 194 4.34 0.78 22.67
N GLY A 195 4.26 -0.24 23.52
CA GLY A 195 3.14 -0.45 24.43
C GLY A 195 2.08 -1.43 23.94
N VAL A 196 2.26 -2.06 22.77
CA VAL A 196 1.35 -3.07 22.23
C VAL A 196 1.36 -4.31 23.14
N THR A 197 0.18 -4.74 23.57
CA THR A 197 0.00 -5.90 24.47
C THR A 197 -0.55 -7.14 23.79
N GLU A 198 -1.09 -7.00 22.57
CA GLU A 198 -1.63 -8.07 21.74
C GLU A 198 -1.09 -8.01 20.32
N LEU A 199 -0.55 -9.11 19.82
CA LEU A 199 -0.10 -9.24 18.43
C LEU A 199 -1.03 -10.18 17.66
N VAL A 200 -1.64 -9.65 16.59
CA VAL A 200 -2.46 -10.43 15.68
C VAL A 200 -1.60 -10.85 14.48
N LEU A 201 -1.23 -12.13 14.39
CA LEU A 201 -0.44 -12.66 13.29
C LEU A 201 -1.28 -12.68 11.99
N VAL A 202 -0.73 -12.11 10.91
CA VAL A 202 -1.41 -12.08 9.60
C VAL A 202 -0.52 -12.62 8.49
N ALA A 203 -1.16 -13.46 7.64
CA ALA A 203 -0.57 -14.05 6.44
C ALA A 203 -1.68 -14.48 5.48
N GLN A 204 -1.33 -14.88 4.25
CA GLN A 204 -2.24 -15.59 3.36
C GLN A 204 -2.26 -17.10 3.68
N ASP A 205 -1.12 -17.61 4.06
CA ASP A 205 -0.90 -18.98 4.51
C ASP A 205 0.04 -18.96 5.72
N THR A 206 -0.31 -19.67 6.78
CA THR A 206 0.45 -19.74 8.03
C THR A 206 1.04 -21.14 8.29
N THR A 207 0.82 -22.09 7.39
CA THR A 207 1.23 -23.51 7.54
C THR A 207 2.42 -23.85 6.65
#